data_f801ecbd6886e77790476b4f9f5c4874
#
_entry.id   f801ecbd6886e77790476b4f9f5c4874
#
_cell.length_a   1.000
_cell.length_b   1.000
_cell.length_c   1.000
_cell.angle_alpha   90.00
_cell.angle_beta   90.00
_cell.angle_gamma   90.00
#
_symmetry.space_group_name_H-M   'P 1'
#
loop_
_entity.id
_entity.type
_entity.pdbx_description
1 polymer ?
#
loop_
_entity_poly.entity_id
_entity_poly.type
_entity_poly.pdbx_seq_one_letter_code
_entity_poly.pdbx_strand_id
1 'polypeptide(L)'
;MAVVVAALWGMYTFVWKDILVPSWAPASLLIEVTAQPARPRPSDPMQQPQGSIPLHLQITVTNPTQRPLYLLPNVWWASSIKRQAAATDTSFETSANAALSQPSVAHAERGQELVSSEVLATGRLFPDDQIQPGEKLSRELSIAMPSTASVVAFQLILPSLTRNPRPTGGWSSGLFGSRRMSWAYSEKADTVYPLLCQQTTESAGEARCEPVETKSIAAMIRNFDQRALIFFKSRMIAN
;
A
#
# COMPACT_ATOMS: atom_id res chain seq x y z
N MET A 1 18.96 52.26 -10.20
CA MET A 1 17.93 51.85 -9.22
C MET A 1 16.94 50.86 -9.84
N ALA A 2 16.24 51.18 -10.95
CA ALA A 2 15.24 50.30 -11.56
C ALA A 2 15.73 48.87 -11.91
N VAL A 3 16.95 48.74 -12.45
CA VAL A 3 17.56 47.46 -12.82
C VAL A 3 17.79 46.54 -11.62
N VAL A 4 18.21 47.11 -10.48
CA VAL A 4 18.43 46.38 -9.22
C VAL A 4 17.11 45.86 -8.67
N VAL A 5 16.06 46.66 -8.70
CA VAL A 5 14.71 46.26 -8.25
C VAL A 5 14.14 45.15 -9.13
N ALA A 6 14.33 45.26 -10.45
CA ALA A 6 13.88 44.23 -11.39
C ALA A 6 14.64 42.88 -11.19
N ALA A 7 15.95 42.94 -10.94
CA ALA A 7 16.77 41.77 -10.67
C ALA A 7 16.37 41.08 -9.34
N LEU A 8 16.15 41.86 -8.27
CA LEU A 8 15.67 41.32 -6.99
C LEU A 8 14.28 40.72 -7.09
N TRP A 9 13.39 41.36 -7.87
CA TRP A 9 12.05 40.82 -8.13
C TRP A 9 12.10 39.53 -8.95
N GLY A 10 12.95 39.47 -9.97
CA GLY A 10 13.16 38.25 -10.77
C GLY A 10 13.74 37.11 -9.92
N MET A 11 14.71 37.39 -9.07
CA MET A 11 15.27 36.41 -8.15
C MET A 11 14.22 35.94 -7.14
N TYR A 12 13.43 36.85 -6.57
CA TYR A 12 12.36 36.50 -5.63
C TYR A 12 11.31 35.61 -6.30
N THR A 13 10.82 35.98 -7.47
CA THR A 13 9.78 35.21 -8.16
C THR A 13 10.29 33.84 -8.57
N PHE A 14 11.48 33.75 -9.15
CA PHE A 14 12.04 32.48 -9.60
C PHE A 14 12.46 31.57 -8.42
N VAL A 15 13.27 32.07 -7.50
CA VAL A 15 13.79 31.22 -6.40
C VAL A 15 12.71 30.92 -5.37
N TRP A 16 11.94 31.92 -4.96
CA TRP A 16 10.93 31.73 -3.92
C TRP A 16 9.71 30.99 -4.43
N LYS A 17 9.14 31.45 -5.52
CA LYS A 17 7.87 30.96 -6.03
C LYS A 17 7.99 29.64 -6.79
N ASP A 18 9.03 29.49 -7.57
CA ASP A 18 9.19 28.31 -8.44
C ASP A 18 10.04 27.20 -7.82
N ILE A 19 10.90 27.51 -6.86
CA ILE A 19 11.78 26.52 -6.22
C ILE A 19 11.38 26.27 -4.76
N LEU A 20 11.33 27.32 -3.93
CA LEU A 20 11.12 27.13 -2.49
C LEU A 20 9.68 26.76 -2.14
N VAL A 21 8.69 27.46 -2.66
CA VAL A 21 7.28 27.18 -2.35
C VAL A 21 6.85 25.75 -2.77
N PRO A 22 7.14 25.26 -3.98
CA PRO A 22 6.86 23.87 -4.34
C PRO A 22 7.62 22.85 -3.48
N SER A 23 8.86 23.19 -3.06
CA SER A 23 9.64 22.30 -2.20
C SER A 23 9.09 22.19 -0.77
N TRP A 24 8.30 23.16 -0.33
CA TRP A 24 7.68 23.18 1.00
C TRP A 24 6.24 22.66 0.99
N ALA A 25 5.63 22.52 -0.18
CA ALA A 25 4.29 21.96 -0.28
C ALA A 25 4.24 20.56 0.35
N PRO A 26 3.15 20.21 1.05
CA PRO A 26 3.00 18.88 1.60
C PRO A 26 3.01 17.83 0.47
N ALA A 27 3.45 16.62 0.79
CA ALA A 27 3.34 15.50 -0.13
C ALA A 27 1.86 15.23 -0.41
N SER A 28 1.54 14.91 -1.65
CA SER A 28 0.19 14.47 -2.03
C SER A 28 0.29 13.34 -3.05
N LEU A 29 -0.63 12.39 -2.95
CA LEU A 29 -0.83 11.33 -3.93
C LEU A 29 -2.29 11.28 -4.28
N LEU A 30 -2.59 11.22 -5.58
CA LEU A 30 -3.92 10.94 -6.06
C LEU A 30 -4.06 9.42 -6.22
N ILE A 31 -4.98 8.82 -5.48
CA ILE A 31 -5.25 7.38 -5.54
C ILE A 31 -6.64 7.17 -6.10
N GLU A 32 -6.70 6.55 -7.25
CA GLU A 32 -7.94 6.16 -7.93
C GLU A 32 -8.09 4.65 -7.89
N VAL A 33 -9.26 4.17 -7.52
CA VAL A 33 -9.61 2.76 -7.53
C VAL A 33 -10.84 2.59 -8.41
N THR A 34 -10.72 1.87 -9.49
CA THR A 34 -11.82 1.55 -10.40
C THR A 34 -12.13 0.07 -10.31
N ALA A 35 -13.38 -0.27 -10.03
CA ALA A 35 -13.87 -1.64 -10.02
C ALA A 35 -14.61 -1.92 -11.33
N GLN A 36 -14.30 -3.03 -11.96
CA GLN A 36 -15.03 -3.52 -13.11
C GLN A 36 -15.49 -4.94 -12.82
N PRO A 37 -16.78 -5.27 -13.06
CA PRO A 37 -17.21 -6.64 -13.01
C PRO A 37 -16.41 -7.42 -14.07
N ALA A 38 -15.85 -8.55 -13.66
CA ALA A 38 -15.10 -9.37 -14.59
C ALA A 38 -16.01 -9.88 -15.68
N ARG A 39 -15.68 -9.60 -16.92
CA ARG A 39 -16.26 -10.33 -18.03
C ARG A 39 -15.73 -11.76 -17.96
N PRO A 40 -16.60 -12.79 -17.90
CA PRO A 40 -16.12 -14.16 -17.89
C PRO A 40 -15.24 -14.37 -19.14
N ARG A 41 -13.97 -14.69 -18.93
CA ARG A 41 -13.11 -15.17 -20.02
C ARG A 41 -13.58 -16.57 -20.39
N PRO A 42 -13.85 -16.84 -21.68
CA PRO A 42 -14.36 -18.15 -22.10
C PRO A 42 -13.38 -19.32 -21.92
N SER A 43 -12.17 -19.08 -21.46
CA SER A 43 -11.04 -19.99 -21.64
C SER A 43 -10.60 -20.84 -20.45
N ASP A 44 -11.18 -20.70 -19.24
CA ASP A 44 -10.78 -21.54 -18.11
C ASP A 44 -11.95 -21.92 -17.19
N PRO A 45 -12.74 -22.98 -17.57
CA PRO A 45 -13.79 -23.46 -16.68
C PRO A 45 -13.25 -24.23 -15.44
N MET A 46 -11.94 -24.52 -15.36
CA MET A 46 -11.38 -25.37 -14.30
C MET A 46 -10.81 -24.62 -13.08
N GLN A 47 -10.71 -23.30 -13.09
CA GLN A 47 -10.05 -22.55 -12.00
C GLN A 47 -10.95 -21.60 -11.21
N GLN A 48 -12.22 -21.47 -11.54
CA GLN A 48 -13.13 -20.69 -10.73
C GLN A 48 -13.71 -21.54 -9.61
N PRO A 49 -13.49 -21.18 -8.33
CA PRO A 49 -14.23 -21.78 -7.24
C PRO A 49 -15.73 -21.63 -7.50
N GLN A 50 -16.47 -22.72 -7.46
CA GLN A 50 -17.91 -22.69 -7.68
C GLN A 50 -18.55 -21.69 -6.70
N GLY A 51 -19.28 -20.69 -7.22
CA GLY A 51 -19.95 -19.68 -6.41
C GLY A 51 -19.14 -18.41 -6.12
N SER A 52 -18.01 -18.18 -6.79
CA SER A 52 -17.28 -16.90 -6.73
C SER A 52 -17.45 -16.07 -8.00
N ILE A 53 -17.51 -14.75 -7.83
CA ILE A 53 -17.56 -13.77 -8.92
C ILE A 53 -16.21 -13.05 -8.92
N PRO A 54 -15.45 -13.10 -10.02
CA PRO A 54 -14.20 -12.38 -10.11
C PRO A 54 -14.46 -10.87 -10.17
N LEU A 55 -13.83 -10.12 -9.27
CA LEU A 55 -13.83 -8.67 -9.21
C LEU A 55 -12.47 -8.15 -9.69
N HIS A 56 -12.46 -7.39 -10.78
CA HIS A 56 -11.25 -6.72 -11.25
C HIS A 56 -11.17 -5.31 -10.70
N LEU A 57 -10.06 -5.00 -10.04
CA LEU A 57 -9.75 -3.69 -9.53
C LEU A 57 -8.57 -3.12 -10.29
N GLN A 58 -8.71 -1.91 -10.82
CA GLN A 58 -7.60 -1.12 -11.32
C GLN A 58 -7.31 -0.03 -10.32
N ILE A 59 -6.09 -0.04 -9.78
CA ILE A 59 -5.61 0.93 -8.82
C ILE A 59 -4.55 1.77 -9.50
N THR A 60 -4.78 3.08 -9.50
CA THR A 60 -3.88 4.06 -10.10
C THR A 60 -3.42 5.04 -9.04
N VAL A 61 -2.11 5.26 -8.96
CA VAL A 61 -1.48 6.24 -8.08
C VAL A 61 -0.73 7.24 -8.92
N THR A 62 -1.02 8.52 -8.73
CA THR A 62 -0.38 9.63 -9.46
C THR A 62 0.30 10.56 -8.46
N ASN A 63 1.54 10.94 -8.75
CA ASN A 63 2.25 11.97 -8.00
C ASN A 63 2.02 13.36 -8.65
N PRO A 64 1.10 14.19 -8.15
CA PRO A 64 0.86 15.52 -8.69
C PRO A 64 1.87 16.56 -8.19
N THR A 65 2.82 16.17 -7.34
CA THR A 65 3.79 17.10 -6.75
C THR A 65 4.97 17.35 -7.68
N GLN A 66 5.74 18.41 -7.40
CA GLN A 66 6.94 18.78 -8.18
C GLN A 66 8.22 18.05 -7.72
N ARG A 67 8.07 17.05 -6.83
CA ARG A 67 9.21 16.29 -6.28
C ARG A 67 8.92 14.81 -6.28
N PRO A 68 9.96 13.96 -6.33
CA PRO A 68 9.78 12.53 -6.23
C PRO A 68 9.24 12.15 -4.85
N LEU A 69 8.39 11.13 -4.84
CA LEU A 69 7.88 10.49 -3.64
C LEU A 69 8.41 9.06 -3.56
N TYR A 70 8.87 8.67 -2.38
CA TYR A 70 9.44 7.34 -2.14
C TYR A 70 8.42 6.50 -1.40
N LEU A 71 7.94 5.43 -2.04
CA LEU A 71 6.98 4.51 -1.44
C LEU A 71 7.70 3.58 -0.46
N LEU A 72 7.16 3.48 0.74
CA LEU A 72 7.52 2.45 1.71
C LEU A 72 6.65 1.20 1.48
N PRO A 73 6.97 0.08 2.15
CA PRO A 73 6.15 -1.12 2.07
C PRO A 73 4.69 -0.78 2.31
N ASN A 74 3.87 -0.97 1.29
CA ASN A 74 2.44 -0.71 1.28
C ASN A 74 1.66 -2.01 1.48
N VAL A 75 0.40 -1.88 1.83
CA VAL A 75 -0.49 -3.01 1.99
C VAL A 75 -1.88 -2.67 1.50
N TRP A 76 -2.52 -3.62 0.89
CA TRP A 76 -3.94 -3.58 0.57
C TRP A 76 -4.64 -4.82 1.13
N TRP A 77 -5.91 -4.70 1.40
CA TRP A 77 -6.78 -5.84 1.69
C TRP A 77 -8.20 -5.57 1.21
N ALA A 78 -8.90 -6.65 0.92
CA ALA A 78 -10.30 -6.64 0.56
C ALA A 78 -11.07 -7.47 1.58
N SER A 79 -12.16 -6.93 2.11
CA SER A 79 -13.01 -7.62 3.07
C SER A 79 -14.42 -7.74 2.55
N SER A 80 -15.07 -8.88 2.74
CA SER A 80 -16.49 -9.01 2.47
C SER A 80 -17.31 -8.52 3.66
N ILE A 81 -18.42 -7.87 3.38
CA ILE A 81 -19.39 -7.49 4.42
C ILE A 81 -20.54 -8.49 4.33
N LYS A 82 -20.57 -9.44 5.26
CA LYS A 82 -21.57 -10.51 5.31
C LYS A 82 -21.87 -11.08 6.67
N ARG A 83 -22.96 -11.90 6.72
CA ARG A 83 -23.65 -12.33 7.93
C ARG A 83 -23.47 -13.79 8.33
N GLN A 84 -22.56 -14.59 7.74
CA GLN A 84 -22.44 -16.01 8.05
C GLN A 84 -21.05 -16.41 8.54
N ALA A 85 -21.01 -17.41 9.42
CA ALA A 85 -19.79 -17.91 10.05
C ALA A 85 -18.91 -18.69 9.07
N ALA A 86 -17.60 -18.47 9.13
CA ALA A 86 -16.60 -19.18 8.35
C ALA A 86 -15.91 -20.27 9.17
N ALA A 87 -15.45 -21.30 8.47
CA ALA A 87 -14.47 -22.21 9.03
C ALA A 87 -13.10 -21.56 9.04
N THR A 88 -12.37 -21.74 10.13
CA THR A 88 -11.01 -21.23 10.30
C THR A 88 -10.05 -22.07 9.44
N ASP A 89 -9.43 -21.44 8.45
CA ASP A 89 -8.39 -22.08 7.63
C ASP A 89 -7.02 -21.52 8.00
N THR A 90 -6.23 -22.31 8.72
CA THR A 90 -4.85 -21.94 9.13
C THR A 90 -3.92 -21.76 7.92
N SER A 91 -4.26 -22.36 6.77
CA SER A 91 -3.48 -22.19 5.53
C SER A 91 -3.59 -20.78 4.97
N PHE A 92 -4.71 -20.08 5.22
CA PHE A 92 -4.91 -18.71 4.75
C PHE A 92 -3.93 -17.74 5.39
N GLU A 93 -3.71 -17.81 6.71
CA GLU A 93 -2.76 -16.90 7.40
C GLU A 93 -1.36 -17.02 6.83
N THR A 94 -0.89 -18.26 6.57
CA THR A 94 0.41 -18.50 5.94
C THR A 94 0.49 -17.87 4.54
N SER A 95 -0.52 -18.06 3.71
CA SER A 95 -0.59 -17.49 2.36
C SER A 95 -0.68 -15.97 2.39
N ALA A 96 -1.47 -15.39 3.32
CA ALA A 96 -1.60 -13.95 3.51
C ALA A 96 -0.27 -13.32 3.93
N ASN A 97 0.43 -13.92 4.88
CA ASN A 97 1.73 -13.42 5.33
C ASN A 97 2.80 -13.53 4.23
N ALA A 98 2.79 -14.60 3.42
CA ALA A 98 3.64 -14.73 2.26
C ALA A 98 3.35 -13.64 1.22
N ALA A 99 2.08 -13.37 0.91
CA ALA A 99 1.68 -12.31 -0.01
C ALA A 99 2.07 -10.90 0.50
N LEU A 100 1.99 -10.66 1.80
CA LEU A 100 2.38 -9.39 2.42
C LEU A 100 3.91 -9.18 2.42
N SER A 101 4.70 -10.25 2.45
CA SER A 101 6.16 -10.19 2.44
C SER A 101 6.74 -9.97 1.04
N GLN A 102 6.02 -10.30 -0.02
CA GLN A 102 6.49 -10.19 -1.40
C GLN A 102 6.43 -8.74 -1.91
N PRO A 103 7.45 -8.27 -2.67
CA PRO A 103 7.44 -6.94 -3.28
C PRO A 103 6.63 -6.86 -4.59
N SER A 104 6.01 -7.94 -5.00
CA SER A 104 5.17 -8.05 -6.20
C SER A 104 3.69 -7.96 -5.86
N VAL A 105 2.85 -7.79 -6.88
CA VAL A 105 1.40 -7.85 -6.73
C VAL A 105 1.00 -9.30 -6.51
N ALA A 106 1.07 -9.73 -5.26
CA ALA A 106 0.63 -11.03 -4.81
C ALA A 106 -0.53 -10.86 -3.84
N HIS A 107 -1.43 -11.80 -3.83
CA HIS A 107 -2.57 -11.82 -2.93
C HIS A 107 -2.80 -13.24 -2.40
N ALA A 108 -3.39 -13.31 -1.23
CA ALA A 108 -3.94 -14.53 -0.67
C ALA A 108 -5.46 -14.43 -0.66
N GLU A 109 -6.13 -15.51 -1.01
CA GLU A 109 -7.58 -15.58 -1.07
C GLU A 109 -8.09 -16.61 -0.08
N ARG A 110 -9.12 -16.25 0.63
CA ARG A 110 -9.82 -17.17 1.54
C ARG A 110 -10.90 -17.94 0.78
N GLY A 111 -11.15 -19.18 1.20
CA GLY A 111 -12.24 -20.00 0.67
C GLY A 111 -13.64 -19.43 0.95
N GLN A 112 -14.65 -20.10 0.45
CA GLN A 112 -16.01 -19.54 0.30
C GLN A 112 -16.87 -19.43 1.56
N GLU A 113 -16.44 -19.96 2.68
CA GLU A 113 -17.22 -19.87 3.92
C GLU A 113 -16.86 -18.61 4.69
N LEU A 114 -17.72 -17.61 4.64
CA LEU A 114 -17.40 -16.26 5.08
C LEU A 114 -18.26 -15.74 6.22
N VAL A 115 -17.60 -15.03 7.13
CA VAL A 115 -18.24 -14.25 8.21
C VAL A 115 -18.40 -12.79 7.79
N SER A 116 -19.17 -12.02 8.52
CA SER A 116 -19.25 -10.59 8.32
C SER A 116 -17.89 -9.91 8.53
N SER A 117 -17.51 -9.03 7.60
CA SER A 117 -16.24 -8.27 7.59
C SER A 117 -14.98 -9.13 7.49
N GLU A 118 -15.06 -10.30 6.90
CA GLU A 118 -13.91 -11.17 6.74
C GLU A 118 -12.97 -10.72 5.62
N VAL A 119 -11.66 -10.76 5.87
CA VAL A 119 -10.63 -10.48 4.86
C VAL A 119 -10.63 -11.58 3.80
N LEU A 120 -10.93 -11.22 2.57
CA LEU A 120 -10.94 -12.11 1.41
C LEU A 120 -9.56 -12.28 0.80
N ALA A 121 -8.82 -11.18 0.72
CA ALA A 121 -7.52 -11.13 0.08
C ALA A 121 -6.71 -9.98 0.64
N THR A 122 -5.40 -10.12 0.65
CA THR A 122 -4.45 -9.09 1.07
C THR A 122 -3.13 -9.24 0.32
N GLY A 123 -2.33 -8.19 0.28
CA GLY A 123 -1.02 -8.23 -0.35
C GLY A 123 -0.36 -6.87 -0.44
N ARG A 124 0.78 -6.84 -1.14
CA ARG A 124 1.47 -5.60 -1.50
C ARG A 124 1.12 -5.22 -2.93
N LEU A 125 0.93 -3.93 -3.19
CA LEU A 125 0.49 -3.45 -4.51
C LEU A 125 1.65 -2.91 -5.34
N PHE A 126 2.50 -2.10 -4.73
CA PHE A 126 3.63 -1.47 -5.39
C PHE A 126 4.94 -1.94 -4.77
N PRO A 127 6.03 -2.10 -5.56
CA PRO A 127 7.36 -2.30 -5.01
C PRO A 127 7.78 -1.05 -4.21
N ASP A 128 8.82 -1.20 -3.39
CA ASP A 128 9.45 -0.09 -2.70
C ASP A 128 10.26 0.74 -3.72
N ASP A 129 9.60 1.67 -4.38
CA ASP A 129 10.12 2.45 -5.50
C ASP A 129 9.79 3.94 -5.34
N GLN A 130 10.32 4.76 -6.23
CA GLN A 130 10.00 6.19 -6.26
C GLN A 130 9.01 6.48 -7.39
N ILE A 131 8.12 7.43 -7.13
CA ILE A 131 7.21 7.99 -8.13
C ILE A 131 7.70 9.39 -8.47
N GLN A 132 8.08 9.61 -9.72
CA GLN A 132 8.53 10.91 -10.21
C GLN A 132 7.38 11.94 -10.25
N PRO A 133 7.70 13.25 -10.28
CA PRO A 133 6.71 14.28 -10.54
C PRO A 133 5.89 14.01 -11.80
N GLY A 134 4.56 14.01 -11.65
CA GLY A 134 3.63 13.74 -12.75
C GLY A 134 3.51 12.26 -13.15
N GLU A 135 4.32 11.37 -12.59
CA GLU A 135 4.27 9.95 -12.92
C GLU A 135 3.00 9.30 -12.39
N LYS A 136 2.52 8.32 -13.17
CA LYS A 136 1.33 7.54 -12.89
C LYS A 136 1.67 6.05 -12.89
N LEU A 137 1.47 5.39 -11.76
CA LEU A 137 1.60 3.94 -11.62
C LEU A 137 0.21 3.31 -11.58
N SER A 138 0.01 2.26 -12.36
CA SER A 138 -1.24 1.50 -12.38
C SER A 138 -0.98 0.03 -12.09
N ARG A 139 -1.89 -0.61 -11.34
CA ARG A 139 -1.89 -2.04 -11.05
C ARG A 139 -3.30 -2.59 -11.15
N GLU A 140 -3.37 -3.82 -11.58
CA GLU A 140 -4.62 -4.57 -11.67
C GLU A 140 -4.60 -5.71 -10.66
N LEU A 141 -5.71 -5.89 -9.98
CA LEU A 141 -5.95 -6.98 -9.04
C LEU A 141 -7.20 -7.73 -9.49
N SER A 142 -7.15 -9.06 -9.37
CA SER A 142 -8.32 -9.92 -9.54
C SER A 142 -8.59 -10.58 -8.20
N ILE A 143 -9.77 -10.35 -7.64
CA ILE A 143 -10.17 -10.88 -6.34
C ILE A 143 -11.40 -11.74 -6.53
N ALA A 144 -11.40 -12.96 -5.99
CA ALA A 144 -12.56 -13.82 -5.97
C ALA A 144 -13.56 -13.31 -4.91
N MET A 145 -14.65 -12.73 -5.36
CA MET A 145 -15.73 -12.28 -4.48
C MET A 145 -16.76 -13.38 -4.35
N PRO A 146 -17.11 -13.81 -3.12
CA PRO A 146 -18.17 -14.77 -2.92
C PRO A 146 -19.50 -14.26 -3.50
N SER A 147 -20.22 -15.10 -4.23
CA SER A 147 -21.54 -14.74 -4.79
C SER A 147 -22.55 -14.30 -3.74
N THR A 148 -22.29 -14.73 -2.51
CA THR A 148 -23.05 -14.38 -1.33
C THR A 148 -22.65 -13.02 -0.73
N ALA A 149 -21.51 -12.38 -1.13
CA ALA A 149 -21.12 -11.05 -0.67
C ALA A 149 -21.95 -9.98 -1.39
N SER A 150 -22.61 -9.12 -0.64
CA SER A 150 -23.32 -7.97 -1.20
C SER A 150 -22.39 -6.77 -1.41
N VAL A 151 -21.36 -6.66 -0.59
CA VAL A 151 -20.39 -5.55 -0.64
C VAL A 151 -19.00 -6.07 -0.31
N VAL A 152 -18.01 -5.58 -1.05
CA VAL A 152 -16.58 -5.74 -0.73
C VAL A 152 -15.99 -4.39 -0.38
N ALA A 153 -15.34 -4.29 0.77
CA ALA A 153 -14.56 -3.13 1.17
C ALA A 153 -13.11 -3.33 0.76
N PHE A 154 -12.63 -2.53 -0.18
CA PHE A 154 -11.21 -2.46 -0.54
C PHE A 154 -10.53 -1.36 0.26
N GLN A 155 -9.38 -1.66 0.84
CA GLN A 155 -8.57 -0.73 1.61
C GLN A 155 -7.11 -0.79 1.17
N LEU A 156 -6.45 0.37 1.13
CA LEU A 156 -5.04 0.52 0.77
C LEU A 156 -4.37 1.49 1.73
N ILE A 157 -3.24 1.10 2.29
CA ILE A 157 -2.33 1.97 3.06
C ILE A 157 -1.04 2.12 2.27
N LEU A 158 -0.67 3.37 1.98
CA LEU A 158 0.48 3.72 1.17
C LEU A 158 1.36 4.75 1.91
N PRO A 159 2.32 4.31 2.74
CA PRO A 159 3.26 5.22 3.38
C PRO A 159 4.26 5.77 2.35
N SER A 160 4.53 7.07 2.41
CA SER A 160 5.40 7.75 1.43
C SER A 160 6.30 8.79 2.10
N LEU A 161 7.52 8.91 1.59
CA LEU A 161 8.53 9.87 2.01
C LEU A 161 8.80 10.89 0.90
N THR A 162 9.20 12.10 1.29
CA THR A 162 9.70 13.13 0.37
C THR A 162 11.22 13.17 0.29
N ARG A 163 11.90 12.43 1.16
CA ARG A 163 13.35 12.25 1.17
C ARG A 163 13.73 10.84 0.78
N ASN A 164 14.83 10.73 0.05
CA ASN A 164 15.37 9.41 -0.25
C ASN A 164 15.78 8.70 1.06
N PRO A 165 15.21 7.56 1.39
CA PRO A 165 15.57 6.81 2.59
C PRO A 165 16.92 6.08 2.49
N ARG A 166 17.56 6.11 1.29
CA ARG A 166 18.86 5.48 1.05
C ARG A 166 20.03 6.41 1.36
N PRO A 167 20.81 6.10 2.40
CA PRO A 167 22.26 6.23 2.25
C PRO A 167 22.98 4.88 2.12
N THR A 168 22.50 3.79 2.74
CA THR A 168 23.21 2.50 2.75
C THR A 168 22.26 1.34 3.05
N GLY A 169 21.93 0.55 2.04
CA GLY A 169 21.39 -0.80 2.30
C GLY A 169 19.89 -1.04 2.23
N GLY A 170 19.09 -0.16 1.63
CA GLY A 170 17.66 -0.42 1.39
C GLY A 170 16.73 0.67 1.92
N TRP A 171 15.52 0.71 1.39
CA TRP A 171 14.55 1.79 1.62
C TRP A 171 14.16 2.01 3.07
N SER A 172 14.12 0.96 3.86
CA SER A 172 13.68 1.04 5.25
C SER A 172 14.83 1.05 6.26
N SER A 173 16.04 0.64 5.87
CA SER A 173 17.16 0.54 6.82
C SER A 173 17.65 1.89 7.34
N GLY A 174 17.62 2.94 6.52
CA GLY A 174 17.96 4.29 6.96
C GLY A 174 16.90 4.94 7.85
N LEU A 175 15.63 4.47 7.77
CA LEU A 175 14.50 5.02 8.50
C LEU A 175 14.32 4.36 9.88
N PHE A 176 14.55 3.04 9.94
CA PHE A 176 14.31 2.22 11.13
C PHE A 176 15.60 1.60 11.70
N GLY A 177 16.75 2.15 11.34
CA GLY A 177 18.07 1.58 11.70
C GLY A 177 18.33 0.29 10.91
N SER A 178 18.64 -0.82 11.61
CA SER A 178 18.80 -2.15 11.02
C SER A 178 17.48 -2.88 10.74
N ARG A 179 16.34 -2.25 11.04
CA ARG A 179 15.01 -2.87 10.91
C ARG A 179 14.36 -2.46 9.59
N ARG A 180 13.55 -3.36 9.04
CA ARG A 180 12.71 -3.12 7.86
C ARG A 180 11.23 -3.16 8.24
N MET A 181 10.46 -2.26 7.65
CA MET A 181 9.00 -2.31 7.75
C MET A 181 8.46 -3.44 6.89
N SER A 182 7.50 -4.17 7.41
CA SER A 182 6.71 -5.19 6.71
C SER A 182 5.27 -5.17 7.21
N TRP A 183 4.45 -6.07 6.68
CA TRP A 183 3.06 -6.23 7.07
C TRP A 183 2.77 -7.70 7.33
N ALA A 184 1.86 -7.96 8.24
CA ALA A 184 1.35 -9.29 8.51
C ALA A 184 -0.17 -9.26 8.67
N TYR A 185 -0.79 -10.41 8.49
CA TYR A 185 -2.19 -10.65 8.75
C TYR A 185 -2.35 -11.51 10.00
N SER A 186 -3.30 -11.18 10.84
CA SER A 186 -3.70 -11.99 11.99
C SER A 186 -5.11 -12.52 11.77
N GLU A 187 -5.24 -13.82 11.68
CA GLU A 187 -6.53 -14.50 11.55
C GLU A 187 -7.38 -14.32 12.81
N LYS A 188 -6.76 -14.38 13.99
CA LYS A 188 -7.45 -14.18 15.28
C LYS A 188 -8.10 -12.81 15.41
N ALA A 189 -7.46 -11.77 14.89
CA ALA A 189 -7.95 -10.38 14.92
C ALA A 189 -8.65 -9.97 13.62
N ASP A 190 -8.61 -10.81 12.59
CA ASP A 190 -9.06 -10.53 11.22
C ASP A 190 -8.61 -9.16 10.71
N THR A 191 -7.32 -8.87 10.89
CA THR A 191 -6.75 -7.56 10.56
C THR A 191 -5.31 -7.65 10.07
N VAL A 192 -4.95 -6.66 9.26
CA VAL A 192 -3.57 -6.45 8.80
C VAL A 192 -2.89 -5.45 9.74
N TYR A 193 -1.67 -5.77 10.15
CA TYR A 193 -0.89 -4.93 11.06
C TYR A 193 0.57 -4.80 10.62
N PRO A 194 1.24 -3.70 10.98
CA PRO A 194 2.64 -3.48 10.60
C PRO A 194 3.60 -4.24 11.50
N LEU A 195 4.71 -4.67 10.89
CA LEU A 195 5.85 -5.34 11.53
C LEU A 195 7.12 -4.51 11.36
N LEU A 196 8.01 -4.58 12.34
CA LEU A 196 9.42 -4.22 12.20
C LEU A 196 10.27 -5.49 12.25
N CYS A 197 10.95 -5.80 11.15
CA CYS A 197 11.76 -7.00 10.98
C CYS A 197 13.25 -6.63 11.00
N GLN A 198 14.04 -7.30 11.83
CA GLN A 198 15.49 -7.16 11.90
C GLN A 198 16.13 -8.40 11.27
N GLN A 199 17.07 -8.21 10.35
CA GLN A 199 17.90 -9.30 9.86
C GLN A 199 18.89 -9.71 10.95
N THR A 200 18.83 -10.96 11.36
CA THR A 200 19.83 -11.55 12.24
C THR A 200 21.03 -11.99 11.39
N THR A 201 22.23 -11.57 11.81
CA THR A 201 23.49 -11.95 11.14
C THR A 201 23.87 -13.41 11.37
N GLU A 202 23.24 -14.10 12.32
CA GLU A 202 23.63 -15.44 12.78
C GLU A 202 22.98 -16.61 12.02
N SER A 203 21.90 -16.38 11.32
CA SER A 203 21.28 -17.41 10.47
C SER A 203 20.85 -16.80 9.15
N ALA A 204 21.50 -17.23 8.07
CA ALA A 204 21.18 -16.78 6.72
C ALA A 204 19.72 -17.11 6.38
N GLY A 205 18.79 -16.19 6.63
CA GLY A 205 17.44 -16.28 6.15
C GLY A 205 16.31 -15.94 7.12
N GLU A 206 16.49 -15.99 8.43
CA GLU A 206 15.40 -15.68 9.36
C GLU A 206 15.44 -14.22 9.85
N ALA A 207 14.45 -13.44 9.46
CA ALA A 207 14.24 -12.11 10.00
C ALA A 207 13.37 -12.21 11.27
N ARG A 208 13.86 -11.68 12.38
CA ARG A 208 13.03 -11.51 13.58
C ARG A 208 12.11 -10.33 13.40
N CYS A 209 10.80 -10.57 13.36
CA CYS A 209 9.78 -9.56 13.19
C CYS A 209 8.98 -9.34 14.48
N GLU A 210 8.72 -8.09 14.83
CA GLU A 210 7.93 -7.71 15.99
C GLU A 210 6.75 -6.85 15.53
N PRO A 211 5.50 -7.12 16.01
CA PRO A 211 4.35 -6.30 15.70
C PRO A 211 4.50 -4.91 16.34
N VAL A 212 4.09 -3.88 15.62
CA VAL A 212 4.10 -2.49 16.10
C VAL A 212 2.78 -1.81 15.82
N GLU A 213 2.42 -0.83 16.64
CA GLU A 213 1.26 -0.01 16.37
C GLU A 213 1.50 0.92 15.16
N THR A 214 0.48 1.08 14.30
CA THR A 214 0.54 1.96 13.14
C THR A 214 0.95 3.39 13.50
N LYS A 215 0.49 3.91 14.63
CA LYS A 215 0.88 5.24 15.11
C LYS A 215 2.36 5.35 15.49
N SER A 216 2.98 4.27 15.95
CA SER A 216 4.42 4.23 16.24
C SER A 216 5.23 4.31 14.94
N ILE A 217 4.83 3.60 13.90
CA ILE A 217 5.42 3.73 12.57
C ILE A 217 5.23 5.13 12.00
N ALA A 218 4.03 5.70 12.12
CA ALA A 218 3.76 7.07 11.67
C ALA A 218 4.66 8.09 12.38
N ALA A 219 4.90 7.91 13.68
CA ALA A 219 5.81 8.77 14.44
C ALA A 219 7.27 8.64 13.96
N MET A 220 7.76 7.41 13.73
CA MET A 220 9.10 7.17 13.18
C MET A 220 9.28 7.79 11.80
N ILE A 221 8.29 7.62 10.91
CA ILE A 221 8.30 8.20 9.57
C ILE A 221 8.37 9.74 9.66
N ARG A 222 7.57 10.36 10.52
CA ARG A 222 7.57 11.81 10.73
C ARG A 222 8.88 12.34 11.34
N ASN A 223 9.50 11.57 12.22
CA ASN A 223 10.81 11.94 12.79
C ASN A 223 11.91 11.94 11.72
N PHE A 224 11.83 11.03 10.75
CA PHE A 224 12.76 11.00 9.62
C PHE A 224 12.42 12.07 8.58
N ASP A 225 11.17 12.21 8.21
CA ASP A 225 10.67 13.13 7.21
C ASP A 225 9.37 13.79 7.70
N GLN A 226 9.46 15.02 8.18
CA GLN A 226 8.32 15.78 8.71
C GLN A 226 7.21 16.00 7.67
N ARG A 227 7.53 15.85 6.38
CA ARG A 227 6.59 15.99 5.26
C ARG A 227 6.06 14.66 4.75
N ALA A 228 6.51 13.56 5.33
CA ALA A 228 6.01 12.24 4.99
C ALA A 228 4.54 12.10 5.38
N LEU A 229 3.80 11.37 4.56
CA LEU A 229 2.39 11.08 4.77
C LEU A 229 2.12 9.60 4.62
N ILE A 230 1.14 9.12 5.37
CA ILE A 230 0.53 7.82 5.17
C ILE A 230 -0.80 8.06 4.46
N PHE A 231 -0.87 7.69 3.19
CA PHE A 231 -2.08 7.79 2.41
C PHE A 231 -2.95 6.57 2.68
N PHE A 232 -4.23 6.83 2.86
CA PHE A 232 -5.24 5.81 3.05
C PHE A 232 -6.32 5.96 1.99
N LYS A 233 -6.69 4.84 1.35
CA LYS A 233 -7.81 4.77 0.42
C LYS A 233 -8.73 3.66 0.82
N SER A 234 -10.00 3.98 0.97
CA SER A 234 -11.07 3.01 1.16
C SER A 234 -12.11 3.16 0.05
N ARG A 235 -12.62 2.03 -0.44
CA ARG A 235 -13.71 1.99 -1.42
C ARG A 235 -14.64 0.83 -1.11
N MET A 236 -15.94 1.11 -1.04
CA MET A 236 -16.99 0.11 -1.02
C MET A 236 -17.40 -0.23 -2.45
N ILE A 237 -17.48 -1.50 -2.76
CA ILE A 237 -17.83 -2.02 -4.08
C ILE A 237 -19.05 -2.92 -3.87
N ALA A 238 -20.19 -2.49 -4.40
CA ALA A 238 -21.42 -3.28 -4.42
C ALA A 238 -21.36 -4.32 -5.56
N ASN A 239 -21.98 -5.48 -5.32
CA ASN A 239 -22.14 -6.54 -6.31
C ASN A 239 -23.33 -6.22 -7.20
#